data_020ef91c982e721064ab0eae5426de0f
#
_entry.id   020ef91c982e721064ab0eae5426de0f
#
_cell.length_a   1.000
_cell.length_b   1.000
_cell.length_c   1.000
_cell.angle_alpha   90.00
_cell.angle_beta   90.00
_cell.angle_gamma   90.00
#
_symmetry.space_group_name_H-M   'P 1'
#
loop_
_entity.id
_entity.type
_entity.pdbx_description
1 polymer ?
#
loop_
_entity_poly.entity_id
_entity_poly.type
_entity_poly.pdbx_seq_one_letter_code
_entity_poly.pdbx_strand_id
1 'polypeptide(L)'
;MTRSLLLAFSALALFSLNAAAQNIRAGIIGLDTSHVTAFTEILNDPSSKGHVPGARVVAGFKGGSPDIESSWSRVDGYTKTLQDKYGVTIYDSIEEVCRNVDAVLIESVDGRPHLAQARLVIAARKPLYIDKPVGGTLADAREIFRLAAE
;
A
#
# COMPACT_ATOMS: atom_id res chain seq x y z
N MET A 1 9.16 -72.22 -19.76
CA MET A 1 8.11 -71.36 -19.16
C MET A 1 8.82 -70.20 -18.47
N THR A 2 8.96 -69.07 -19.16
CA THR A 2 9.69 -67.87 -18.72
C THR A 2 8.66 -66.76 -18.45
N ARG A 3 8.49 -66.39 -17.19
CA ARG A 3 7.62 -65.27 -16.74
C ARG A 3 8.42 -63.96 -16.87
N SER A 4 8.00 -63.13 -17.83
CA SER A 4 8.51 -61.75 -17.98
C SER A 4 7.84 -60.86 -16.94
N LEU A 5 8.63 -60.23 -16.07
CA LEU A 5 8.22 -59.27 -15.08
C LEU A 5 8.24 -57.88 -15.72
N LEU A 6 7.10 -57.30 -16.01
CA LEU A 6 6.96 -55.91 -16.49
C LEU A 6 7.04 -54.95 -15.26
N LEU A 7 8.17 -54.26 -15.14
CA LEU A 7 8.33 -53.16 -14.21
C LEU A 7 7.71 -51.89 -14.81
N ALA A 8 6.56 -51.46 -14.27
CA ALA A 8 5.95 -50.18 -14.59
C ALA A 8 6.67 -49.07 -13.81
N PHE A 9 7.47 -48.26 -14.49
CA PHE A 9 8.04 -47.03 -13.94
C PHE A 9 6.99 -45.94 -13.94
N SER A 10 6.34 -45.65 -12.79
CA SER A 10 5.50 -44.48 -12.60
C SER A 10 6.41 -43.26 -12.41
N ALA A 11 6.58 -42.48 -13.47
CA ALA A 11 7.23 -41.17 -13.40
C ALA A 11 6.28 -40.18 -12.69
N LEU A 12 6.52 -39.96 -11.40
CA LEU A 12 5.85 -38.91 -10.62
C LEU A 12 6.45 -37.56 -11.02
N ALA A 13 5.82 -36.86 -11.96
CA ALA A 13 6.19 -35.50 -12.33
C ALA A 13 5.88 -34.55 -11.16
N LEU A 14 6.90 -34.21 -10.40
CA LEU A 14 6.86 -33.13 -9.40
C LEU A 14 6.72 -31.80 -10.14
N PHE A 15 5.47 -31.36 -10.34
CA PHE A 15 5.20 -29.96 -10.71
C PHE A 15 5.56 -29.09 -9.51
N SER A 16 6.78 -28.52 -9.52
CA SER A 16 7.14 -27.43 -8.64
C SER A 16 6.30 -26.23 -9.07
N LEU A 17 5.16 -26.01 -8.39
CA LEU A 17 4.46 -24.74 -8.45
C LEU A 17 5.37 -23.68 -7.84
N ASN A 18 6.19 -23.02 -8.69
CA ASN A 18 6.77 -21.74 -8.36
C ASN A 18 5.61 -20.74 -8.25
N ALA A 19 4.95 -20.67 -7.10
CA ALA A 19 4.13 -19.54 -6.73
C ALA A 19 5.09 -18.35 -6.60
N ALA A 20 5.27 -17.59 -7.69
CA ALA A 20 5.89 -16.27 -7.57
C ALA A 20 5.12 -15.52 -6.48
N ALA A 21 5.81 -15.15 -5.41
CA ALA A 21 5.18 -14.40 -4.32
C ALA A 21 4.54 -13.16 -4.94
N GLN A 22 3.22 -13.07 -4.85
CA GLN A 22 2.49 -11.93 -5.40
C GLN A 22 2.87 -10.70 -4.59
N ASN A 23 3.29 -9.63 -5.27
CA ASN A 23 3.61 -8.38 -4.60
C ASN A 23 2.38 -7.85 -3.85
N ILE A 24 2.61 -7.40 -2.61
CA ILE A 24 1.61 -6.68 -1.82
C ILE A 24 1.22 -5.40 -2.58
N ARG A 25 -0.05 -5.24 -2.89
CA ARG A 25 -0.57 -4.01 -3.48
C ARG A 25 -0.80 -2.99 -2.37
N ALA A 26 -0.05 -1.91 -2.38
CA ALA A 26 -0.17 -0.83 -1.41
C ALA A 26 -0.98 0.34 -1.97
N GLY A 27 -1.77 0.98 -1.11
CA GLY A 27 -2.44 2.24 -1.39
C GLY A 27 -1.86 3.37 -0.54
N ILE A 28 -1.84 4.60 -1.07
CA ILE A 28 -1.42 5.78 -0.32
C ILE A 28 -2.59 6.73 -0.15
N ILE A 29 -2.79 7.24 1.07
CA ILE A 29 -3.77 8.26 1.43
C ILE A 29 -3.02 9.53 1.84
N GLY A 30 -3.37 10.68 1.23
CA GLY A 30 -2.71 11.97 1.48
C GLY A 30 -1.48 12.17 0.60
N LEU A 31 -1.71 12.72 -0.60
CA LEU A 31 -0.67 12.92 -1.60
C LEU A 31 -0.05 14.33 -1.52
N ASP A 32 0.34 14.76 -0.32
CA ASP A 32 0.76 16.14 -0.03
C ASP A 32 2.15 16.26 0.60
N THR A 33 2.91 15.17 0.65
CA THR A 33 4.28 15.11 1.18
C THR A 33 5.25 14.43 0.21
N SER A 34 6.55 14.78 0.32
CA SER A 34 7.61 14.12 -0.47
C SER A 34 7.77 12.62 -0.15
N HIS A 35 7.26 12.14 0.98
CA HIS A 35 7.28 10.72 1.34
C HIS A 35 6.47 9.87 0.35
N VAL A 36 5.38 10.41 -0.18
CA VAL A 36 4.55 9.77 -1.21
C VAL A 36 5.37 9.30 -2.41
N THR A 37 6.19 10.19 -2.97
CA THR A 37 7.06 9.85 -4.10
C THR A 37 8.24 8.99 -3.66
N ALA A 38 8.82 9.23 -2.48
CA ALA A 38 9.95 8.46 -1.97
C ALA A 38 9.58 7.00 -1.70
N PHE A 39 8.49 6.74 -1.00
CA PHE A 39 8.03 5.36 -0.78
C PHE A 39 7.58 4.68 -2.07
N THR A 40 6.89 5.42 -2.96
CA THR A 40 6.52 4.85 -4.26
C THR A 40 7.76 4.48 -5.08
N GLU A 41 8.81 5.29 -5.06
CA GLU A 41 10.05 4.98 -5.78
C GLU A 41 10.70 3.71 -5.26
N ILE A 42 10.93 3.60 -3.94
CA ILE A 42 11.61 2.41 -3.38
C ILE A 42 10.80 1.12 -3.53
N LEU A 43 9.47 1.21 -3.63
CA LEU A 43 8.61 0.04 -3.80
C LEU A 43 8.36 -0.30 -5.27
N ASN A 44 8.34 0.70 -6.17
CA ASN A 44 7.92 0.51 -7.57
C ASN A 44 9.07 0.46 -8.57
N ASP A 45 10.24 1.03 -8.24
CA ASP A 45 11.37 1.13 -9.16
C ASP A 45 12.51 0.17 -8.78
N PRO A 46 12.65 -0.96 -9.51
CA PRO A 46 13.73 -1.92 -9.23
C PRO A 46 15.14 -1.35 -9.41
N SER A 47 15.29 -0.21 -10.10
CA SER A 47 16.59 0.45 -10.29
C SER A 47 16.96 1.42 -9.17
N SER A 48 16.01 1.74 -8.28
CA SER A 48 16.26 2.58 -7.11
C SER A 48 17.24 1.91 -6.15
N LYS A 49 18.24 2.67 -5.66
CA LYS A 49 19.23 2.16 -4.70
C LYS A 49 18.61 1.64 -3.40
N GLY A 50 17.42 2.14 -3.05
CA GLY A 50 16.68 1.73 -1.87
C GLY A 50 15.57 0.73 -2.15
N HIS A 51 15.53 0.11 -3.34
CA HIS A 51 14.42 -0.76 -3.73
C HIS A 51 14.16 -1.88 -2.72
N VAL A 52 12.89 -1.98 -2.32
CA VAL A 52 12.38 -3.03 -1.43
C VAL A 52 11.40 -3.89 -2.23
N PRO A 53 11.78 -5.12 -2.59
CA PRO A 53 10.91 -6.02 -3.34
C PRO A 53 9.76 -6.57 -2.48
N GLY A 54 8.71 -7.06 -3.14
CA GLY A 54 7.59 -7.74 -2.50
C GLY A 54 6.38 -6.85 -2.22
N ALA A 55 6.46 -5.55 -2.50
CA ALA A 55 5.32 -4.64 -2.44
C ALA A 55 5.36 -3.65 -3.61
N ARG A 56 4.20 -3.09 -3.95
CA ARG A 56 4.07 -2.06 -4.98
C ARG A 56 2.91 -1.12 -4.66
N VAL A 57 3.14 0.18 -4.76
CA VAL A 57 2.08 1.20 -4.71
C VAL A 57 1.30 1.17 -6.02
N VAL A 58 -0.01 0.96 -5.94
CA VAL A 58 -0.90 0.82 -7.11
C VAL A 58 -2.11 1.75 -7.07
N ALA A 59 -2.43 2.31 -5.90
CA ALA A 59 -3.61 3.13 -5.68
C ALA A 59 -3.29 4.34 -4.81
N GLY A 60 -4.04 5.44 -4.99
CA GLY A 60 -3.89 6.64 -4.19
C GLY A 60 -5.21 7.38 -3.99
N PHE A 61 -5.30 8.13 -2.87
CA PHE A 61 -6.34 9.11 -2.59
C PHE A 61 -5.69 10.44 -2.27
N LYS A 62 -6.11 11.52 -2.95
CA LYS A 62 -5.43 12.82 -2.88
C LYS A 62 -5.29 13.37 -1.47
N GLY A 63 -6.39 13.49 -0.72
CA GLY A 63 -6.38 14.16 0.57
C GLY A 63 -5.93 15.62 0.47
N GLY A 64 -5.16 16.06 1.45
CA GLY A 64 -4.66 17.43 1.56
C GLY A 64 -5.49 18.30 2.49
N SER A 65 -4.86 19.31 3.11
CA SER A 65 -5.47 20.26 4.04
C SER A 65 -5.45 21.65 3.41
N PRO A 66 -6.63 22.19 2.96
CA PRO A 66 -6.70 23.47 2.24
C PRO A 66 -6.21 24.68 3.05
N ASP A 67 -6.26 24.59 4.37
CA ASP A 67 -5.78 25.63 5.30
C ASP A 67 -4.28 25.55 5.62
N ILE A 68 -3.56 24.57 5.05
CA ILE A 68 -2.12 24.41 5.15
C ILE A 68 -1.51 24.54 3.76
N GLU A 69 -0.91 25.70 3.45
CA GLU A 69 -0.33 25.98 2.14
C GLU A 69 0.67 24.90 1.69
N SER A 70 1.55 24.44 2.60
CA SER A 70 2.55 23.41 2.33
C SER A 70 1.95 22.02 2.10
N SER A 71 0.68 21.77 2.44
CA SER A 71 -0.09 20.60 2.07
C SER A 71 -0.74 20.82 0.70
N TRP A 72 -1.65 21.81 0.65
CA TRP A 72 -2.55 22.01 -0.48
C TRP A 72 -1.84 22.25 -1.82
N SER A 73 -0.78 23.07 -1.82
CA SER A 73 -0.03 23.40 -3.04
C SER A 73 0.72 22.22 -3.67
N ARG A 74 0.89 21.10 -2.94
CA ARG A 74 1.68 19.96 -3.40
C ARG A 74 0.84 18.80 -3.95
N VAL A 75 -0.43 18.68 -3.55
CA VAL A 75 -1.30 17.54 -3.87
C VAL A 75 -1.30 17.21 -5.36
N ASP A 76 -1.55 18.19 -6.22
CA ASP A 76 -1.66 17.94 -7.65
C ASP A 76 -0.32 17.53 -8.28
N GLY A 77 0.79 18.12 -7.82
CA GLY A 77 2.13 17.77 -8.31
C GLY A 77 2.52 16.33 -7.98
N TYR A 78 2.32 15.90 -6.75
CA TYR A 78 2.59 14.52 -6.34
C TYR A 78 1.62 13.54 -6.99
N THR A 79 0.32 13.89 -7.06
CA THR A 79 -0.68 13.08 -7.78
C THR A 79 -0.24 12.81 -9.20
N LYS A 80 0.13 13.87 -9.94
CA LYS A 80 0.60 13.75 -11.33
C LYS A 80 1.85 12.85 -11.42
N THR A 81 2.79 13.01 -10.51
CA THR A 81 4.00 12.17 -10.48
C THR A 81 3.67 10.69 -10.27
N LEU A 82 2.76 10.37 -9.35
CA LEU A 82 2.34 9.00 -9.11
C LEU A 82 1.66 8.38 -10.33
N GLN A 83 0.79 9.14 -11.00
CA GLN A 83 0.10 8.68 -12.21
C GLN A 83 1.06 8.49 -13.37
N ASP A 84 1.82 9.51 -13.72
CA ASP A 84 2.63 9.55 -14.95
C ASP A 84 3.86 8.64 -14.86
N LYS A 85 4.57 8.65 -13.72
CA LYS A 85 5.82 7.90 -13.56
C LYS A 85 5.59 6.46 -13.12
N TYR A 86 4.61 6.23 -12.25
CA TYR A 86 4.46 4.94 -11.58
C TYR A 86 3.16 4.19 -11.94
N GLY A 87 2.25 4.81 -12.69
CA GLY A 87 1.00 4.20 -13.12
C GLY A 87 0.02 3.97 -11.97
N VAL A 88 0.10 4.78 -10.90
CA VAL A 88 -0.79 4.67 -9.74
C VAL A 88 -2.19 5.16 -10.11
N THR A 89 -3.20 4.37 -9.82
CA THR A 89 -4.61 4.76 -10.00
C THR A 89 -5.07 5.65 -8.84
N ILE A 90 -5.62 6.82 -9.15
CA ILE A 90 -6.16 7.74 -8.16
C ILE A 90 -7.67 7.53 -8.05
N TYR A 91 -8.15 7.33 -6.82
CA TYR A 91 -9.55 7.12 -6.50
C TYR A 91 -10.14 8.33 -5.78
N ASP A 92 -11.46 8.46 -5.84
CA ASP A 92 -12.20 9.58 -5.25
C ASP A 92 -12.55 9.35 -3.77
N SER A 93 -12.32 8.13 -3.26
CA SER A 93 -12.57 7.79 -1.85
C SER A 93 -11.54 6.82 -1.28
N ILE A 94 -11.36 6.87 0.05
CA ILE A 94 -10.50 5.95 0.79
C ILE A 94 -11.03 4.52 0.71
N GLU A 95 -12.34 4.36 0.72
CA GLU A 95 -13.01 3.05 0.59
C GLU A 95 -12.70 2.40 -0.76
N GLU A 96 -12.59 3.18 -1.83
CA GLU A 96 -12.19 2.66 -3.14
C GLU A 96 -10.73 2.23 -3.15
N VAL A 97 -9.84 3.02 -2.55
CA VAL A 97 -8.44 2.59 -2.35
C VAL A 97 -8.42 1.25 -1.62
N CYS A 98 -9.11 1.15 -0.47
CA CYS A 98 -9.11 -0.06 0.35
C CYS A 98 -9.63 -1.30 -0.40
N ARG A 99 -10.62 -1.14 -1.30
CA ARG A 99 -11.11 -2.27 -2.12
C ARG A 99 -10.09 -2.80 -3.12
N ASN A 100 -9.13 -1.99 -3.51
CA ASN A 100 -8.19 -2.29 -4.59
C ASN A 100 -6.77 -2.63 -4.14
N VAL A 101 -6.51 -2.66 -2.82
CA VAL A 101 -5.17 -2.88 -2.25
C VAL A 101 -5.18 -3.92 -1.14
N ASP A 102 -4.00 -4.37 -0.75
CA ASP A 102 -3.78 -5.34 0.32
C ASP A 102 -3.33 -4.65 1.62
N ALA A 103 -2.69 -3.48 1.54
CA ALA A 103 -2.25 -2.66 2.66
C ALA A 103 -2.34 -1.17 2.32
N VAL A 104 -2.37 -0.29 3.33
CA VAL A 104 -2.52 1.16 3.17
C VAL A 104 -1.46 1.92 3.95
N LEU A 105 -0.93 2.98 3.33
CA LEU A 105 -0.06 3.98 3.95
C LEU A 105 -0.85 5.30 4.05
N ILE A 106 -0.97 5.86 5.24
CA ILE A 106 -1.47 7.23 5.45
C ILE A 106 -0.26 8.14 5.54
N GLU A 107 -0.16 9.06 4.56
CA GLU A 107 0.99 9.94 4.35
C GLU A 107 0.62 11.42 4.48
N SER A 108 -0.64 11.75 4.80
CA SER A 108 -1.07 13.14 4.97
C SER A 108 -0.12 13.90 5.89
N VAL A 109 0.39 15.06 5.45
CA VAL A 109 1.32 15.87 6.25
C VAL A 109 0.67 16.43 7.53
N ASP A 110 -0.64 16.65 7.46
CA ASP A 110 -1.48 17.09 8.57
C ASP A 110 -2.00 15.89 9.36
N GLY A 111 -1.71 15.82 10.64
CA GLY A 111 -2.19 14.74 11.52
C GLY A 111 -3.68 14.83 11.88
N ARG A 112 -4.34 15.97 11.65
CA ARG A 112 -5.77 16.15 12.01
C ARG A 112 -6.72 15.19 11.29
N PRO A 113 -6.58 14.89 10.00
CA PRO A 113 -7.41 13.90 9.31
C PRO A 113 -7.06 12.44 9.63
N HIS A 114 -5.90 12.13 10.24
CA HIS A 114 -5.41 10.76 10.37
C HIS A 114 -6.38 9.82 11.10
N LEU A 115 -7.03 10.28 12.18
CA LEU A 115 -8.01 9.42 12.89
C LEU A 115 -9.20 9.07 11.98
N ALA A 116 -9.74 10.03 11.23
CA ALA A 116 -10.84 9.77 10.32
C ALA A 116 -10.42 8.83 9.18
N GLN A 117 -9.25 9.03 8.60
CA GLN A 117 -8.68 8.18 7.55
C GLN A 117 -8.42 6.77 8.07
N ALA A 118 -7.79 6.64 9.25
CA ALA A 118 -7.49 5.34 9.88
C ALA A 118 -8.75 4.54 10.19
N ARG A 119 -9.84 5.18 10.64
CA ARG A 119 -11.12 4.51 10.88
C ARG A 119 -11.63 3.76 9.65
N LEU A 120 -11.55 4.38 8.47
CA LEU A 120 -12.00 3.77 7.21
C LEU A 120 -11.12 2.59 6.81
N VAL A 121 -9.80 2.72 6.97
CA VAL A 121 -8.84 1.65 6.66
C VAL A 121 -8.99 0.47 7.60
N ILE A 122 -9.11 0.72 8.91
CA ILE A 122 -9.30 -0.32 9.94
C ILE A 122 -10.65 -1.02 9.73
N ALA A 123 -11.72 -0.28 9.44
CA ALA A 123 -13.03 -0.88 9.12
C ALA A 123 -12.98 -1.78 7.87
N ALA A 124 -12.13 -1.45 6.90
CA ALA A 124 -11.84 -2.29 5.74
C ALA A 124 -10.90 -3.47 6.04
N ARG A 125 -10.44 -3.61 7.28
CA ARG A 125 -9.51 -4.67 7.74
C ARG A 125 -8.21 -4.72 6.94
N LYS A 126 -7.66 -3.55 6.58
CA LYS A 126 -6.38 -3.48 5.88
C LYS A 126 -5.24 -3.20 6.86
N PRO A 127 -4.10 -3.89 6.72
CA PRO A 127 -2.87 -3.48 7.37
C PRO A 127 -2.58 -2.01 7.07
N LEU A 128 -2.19 -1.27 8.11
CA LEU A 128 -2.07 0.18 8.06
C LEU A 128 -0.72 0.64 8.58
N TYR A 129 -0.02 1.44 7.80
CA TYR A 129 1.08 2.29 8.22
C TYR A 129 0.60 3.75 8.29
N ILE A 130 1.04 4.49 9.30
CA ILE A 130 0.76 5.92 9.42
C ILE A 130 2.07 6.66 9.58
N ASP A 131 2.34 7.62 8.68
CA ASP A 131 3.50 8.52 8.80
C ASP A 131 3.30 9.52 9.96
N LYS A 132 4.36 10.19 10.34
CA LYS A 132 4.33 11.20 11.40
C LYS A 132 3.60 12.48 10.93
N PRO A 133 2.86 13.12 11.83
CA PRO A 133 2.49 12.67 13.18
C PRO A 133 1.39 11.59 13.11
N VAL A 134 1.32 10.68 14.08
CA VAL A 134 0.31 9.60 14.09
C VAL A 134 -1.12 10.14 14.13
N GLY A 135 -1.34 11.30 14.73
CA GLY A 135 -2.64 11.95 14.81
C GLY A 135 -2.50 13.43 15.15
N GLY A 136 -3.58 14.18 15.03
CA GLY A 136 -3.64 15.60 15.34
C GLY A 136 -3.48 15.91 16.84
N THR A 137 -3.85 14.96 17.68
CA THR A 137 -3.73 15.02 19.13
C THR A 137 -3.28 13.69 19.71
N LEU A 138 -2.82 13.69 20.98
CA LEU A 138 -2.52 12.45 21.70
C LEU A 138 -3.77 11.56 21.85
N ALA A 139 -4.95 12.17 21.99
CA ALA A 139 -6.21 11.43 22.06
C ALA A 139 -6.50 10.69 20.75
N ASP A 140 -6.30 11.35 19.60
CA ASP A 140 -6.47 10.72 18.29
C ASP A 140 -5.49 9.56 18.09
N ALA A 141 -4.22 9.75 18.43
CA ALA A 141 -3.23 8.70 18.35
C ALA A 141 -3.60 7.47 19.21
N ARG A 142 -4.01 7.69 20.45
CA ARG A 142 -4.48 6.61 21.34
C ARG A 142 -5.69 5.87 20.79
N GLU A 143 -6.64 6.62 20.22
CA GLU A 143 -7.86 6.05 19.64
C GLU A 143 -7.53 5.22 18.38
N ILE A 144 -6.58 5.63 17.54
CA ILE A 144 -6.11 4.85 16.40
C ILE A 144 -5.57 3.50 16.86
N PHE A 145 -4.69 3.47 17.87
CA PHE A 145 -4.15 2.22 18.40
C PHE A 145 -5.23 1.33 19.05
N ARG A 146 -6.19 1.95 19.75
CA ARG A 146 -7.31 1.22 20.35
C ARG A 146 -8.14 0.52 19.26
N LEU A 147 -8.50 1.23 18.19
CA LEU A 147 -9.26 0.68 17.07
C LEU A 147 -8.51 -0.40 16.30
N ALA A 148 -7.20 -0.25 16.17
CA ALA A 148 -6.38 -1.25 15.47
C ALA A 148 -6.18 -2.55 16.27
N ALA A 149 -6.47 -2.54 17.57
CA ALA A 149 -6.37 -3.72 18.43
C ALA A 149 -7.67 -4.56 18.48
N GLU A 150 -8.78 -4.08 17.93
CA GLU A 150 -10.08 -4.77 17.84
C GLU A 150 -10.19 -5.61 16.55
#